data_91bd9c4fdfd4d8d85c7b4ccd1df7a410
#
_entry.id   91bd9c4fdfd4d8d85c7b4ccd1df7a410
#
_cell.length_a   1.000
_cell.length_b   1.000
_cell.length_c   1.000
_cell.angle_alpha   90.00
_cell.angle_beta   90.00
_cell.angle_gamma   90.00
#
_symmetry.space_group_name_H-M   'P 1'
#
loop_
_entity.id
_entity.type
_entity.pdbx_description
1 polymer ?
#
loop_
_entity_poly.entity_id
_entity_poly.type
_entity_poly.pdbx_seq_one_letter_code
_entity_poly.pdbx_strand_id
1 'polypeptide(L)'
;IFAKMAAFANYGFPESHSVSFAYLVHASAWIKLYEPAAFCAALLNAQPMGFWSPHSLVQDARRHGVVVKQPDVNASRATATLERDESSTGGLGVRLGIASVRGIGEDLARDIESHRPYLDMEDLVRKVPRLTVTQLEALSTAGAFGDCFEVSRRDALWSAGAVIESRPDRLAGVTTGMDAPALPGMEPIEELIADLWATGISPSGHPTEMLREELTRMGVTPANQLSRIESDKVVVAGTVTHRQRPMTAQGVTFINLEDETGLINVVCSQGCWVRYRKVARGSAALVVRGRLEVAEGVVNVVAEHLAALPMRAAVVARNFR
;
A
#
# COMPACT_ATOMS: atom_id res chain seq x y z
N ILE A 1 4.78 17.14 -48.49
CA ILE A 1 4.16 16.96 -47.16
C ILE A 1 4.61 15.63 -46.57
N PHE A 2 4.44 14.47 -47.25
CA PHE A 2 4.81 13.14 -46.71
C PHE A 2 6.30 13.01 -46.38
N ALA A 3 7.22 13.54 -47.18
CA ALA A 3 8.66 13.53 -46.88
C ALA A 3 9.03 14.34 -45.62
N LYS A 4 8.32 15.45 -45.37
CA LYS A 4 8.46 16.22 -44.12
C LYS A 4 7.87 15.49 -42.93
N MET A 5 6.75 14.78 -43.08
CA MET A 5 6.16 13.96 -42.02
C MET A 5 7.02 12.74 -41.69
N ALA A 6 7.65 12.11 -42.69
CA ALA A 6 8.60 11.02 -42.49
C ALA A 6 9.86 11.46 -41.73
N ALA A 7 10.33 12.68 -41.99
CA ALA A 7 11.42 13.27 -41.20
C ALA A 7 11.02 13.52 -39.73
N PHE A 8 9.75 13.85 -39.48
CA PHE A 8 9.19 13.99 -38.13
C PHE A 8 9.06 12.63 -37.37
N ALA A 9 8.82 11.55 -38.11
CA ALA A 9 8.74 10.20 -37.48
C ALA A 9 10.09 9.71 -36.92
N ASN A 10 11.21 10.24 -37.46
CA ASN A 10 12.56 10.02 -36.97
C ASN A 10 13.01 11.11 -36.00
N TYR A 11 12.19 12.12 -35.76
CA TYR A 11 12.46 13.14 -34.74
C TYR A 11 12.26 12.50 -33.39
N GLY A 12 13.35 12.21 -32.71
CA GLY A 12 13.33 11.70 -31.35
C GLY A 12 12.53 12.60 -30.43
N PHE A 13 12.36 12.14 -29.23
CA PHE A 13 11.70 12.86 -28.16
C PHE A 13 12.14 14.33 -28.12
N PRO A 14 11.25 15.32 -28.01
CA PRO A 14 11.65 16.73 -28.00
C PRO A 14 12.67 16.98 -26.90
N GLU A 15 13.80 17.61 -27.25
CA GLU A 15 14.91 17.86 -26.31
C GLU A 15 14.45 18.59 -25.05
N SER A 16 13.62 19.61 -25.19
CA SER A 16 13.02 20.35 -24.06
C SER A 16 12.21 19.45 -23.13
N HIS A 17 11.51 18.46 -23.66
CA HIS A 17 10.78 17.49 -22.87
C HIS A 17 11.74 16.55 -22.13
N SER A 18 12.78 16.06 -22.81
CA SER A 18 13.81 15.22 -22.18
C SER A 18 14.53 15.94 -21.03
N VAL A 19 14.87 17.21 -21.20
CA VAL A 19 15.51 18.04 -20.15
C VAL A 19 14.57 18.23 -18.97
N SER A 20 13.29 18.52 -19.23
CA SER A 20 12.29 18.66 -18.17
C SER A 20 12.13 17.37 -17.35
N PHE A 21 12.08 16.22 -18.04
CA PHE A 21 12.00 14.92 -17.36
C PHE A 21 13.27 14.59 -16.59
N ALA A 22 14.45 14.87 -17.14
CA ALA A 22 15.74 14.68 -16.43
C ALA A 22 15.78 15.49 -15.13
N TYR A 23 15.30 16.72 -15.15
CA TYR A 23 15.18 17.55 -13.95
C TYR A 23 14.24 16.94 -12.92
N LEU A 24 13.03 16.53 -13.34
CA LEU A 24 12.05 15.90 -12.44
C LEU A 24 12.60 14.61 -11.83
N VAL A 25 13.25 13.77 -12.63
CA VAL A 25 13.87 12.51 -12.16
C VAL A 25 14.96 12.82 -11.14
N HIS A 26 15.85 13.79 -11.42
CA HIS A 26 16.91 14.16 -10.51
C HIS A 26 16.36 14.70 -9.19
N ALA A 27 15.42 15.65 -9.25
CA ALA A 27 14.77 16.21 -8.06
C ALA A 27 14.04 15.14 -7.23
N SER A 28 13.29 14.25 -7.88
CA SER A 28 12.58 13.16 -7.21
C SER A 28 13.56 12.18 -6.55
N ALA A 29 14.64 11.80 -7.23
CA ALA A 29 15.67 10.93 -6.69
C ALA A 29 16.39 11.57 -5.48
N TRP A 30 16.68 12.87 -5.56
CA TRP A 30 17.28 13.62 -4.47
C TRP A 30 16.35 13.65 -3.25
N ILE A 31 15.07 14.02 -3.42
CA ILE A 31 14.10 14.06 -2.32
C ILE A 31 13.94 12.66 -1.72
N LYS A 32 13.82 11.62 -2.55
CA LYS A 32 13.73 10.24 -2.06
C LYS A 32 14.93 9.83 -1.21
N LEU A 33 16.13 10.24 -1.61
CA LEU A 33 17.37 9.87 -0.92
C LEU A 33 17.55 10.59 0.42
N TYR A 34 17.28 11.90 0.45
CA TYR A 34 17.57 12.73 1.62
C TYR A 34 16.36 12.98 2.52
N GLU A 35 15.15 12.93 1.95
CA GLU A 35 13.88 13.21 2.65
C GLU A 35 12.83 12.12 2.37
N PRO A 36 13.13 10.84 2.65
CA PRO A 36 12.27 9.72 2.24
C PRO A 36 10.86 9.78 2.84
N ALA A 37 10.71 10.28 4.07
CA ALA A 37 9.41 10.47 4.70
C ALA A 37 8.56 11.52 3.96
N ALA A 38 9.17 12.67 3.61
CA ALA A 38 8.49 13.72 2.87
C ALA A 38 8.10 13.25 1.46
N PHE A 39 8.98 12.49 0.80
CA PHE A 39 8.72 11.90 -0.49
C PHE A 39 7.50 10.94 -0.44
N CYS A 40 7.48 10.05 0.55
CA CYS A 40 6.36 9.12 0.75
C CYS A 40 5.04 9.88 1.00
N ALA A 41 5.01 10.83 1.93
CA ALA A 41 3.81 11.60 2.25
C ALA A 41 3.29 12.39 1.03
N ALA A 42 4.17 13.01 0.26
CA ALA A 42 3.81 13.74 -0.95
C ALA A 42 3.18 12.82 -2.01
N LEU A 43 3.74 11.62 -2.22
CA LEU A 43 3.21 10.65 -3.18
C LEU A 43 1.88 10.04 -2.71
N LEU A 44 1.68 9.84 -1.40
CA LEU A 44 0.40 9.42 -0.85
C LEU A 44 -0.67 10.48 -1.09
N ASN A 45 -0.34 11.76 -0.94
CA ASN A 45 -1.26 12.87 -1.15
C ASN A 45 -1.51 13.19 -2.64
N ALA A 46 -0.63 12.72 -3.55
CA ALA A 46 -0.78 12.87 -4.99
C ALA A 46 -1.58 11.72 -5.64
N GLN A 47 -2.17 10.83 -4.86
CA GLN A 47 -3.03 9.76 -5.40
C GLN A 47 -4.36 10.32 -5.95
N PRO A 48 -4.92 9.72 -7.01
CA PRO A 48 -4.45 8.53 -7.72
C PRO A 48 -3.29 8.84 -8.66
N MET A 49 -2.25 8.00 -8.63
CA MET A 49 -1.12 8.11 -9.54
C MET A 49 -0.85 6.76 -10.24
N GLY A 50 0.03 6.74 -11.27
CA GLY A 50 0.26 5.65 -12.21
C GLY A 50 0.39 4.24 -11.61
N PHE A 51 1.61 3.67 -11.64
CA PHE A 51 1.81 2.25 -11.35
C PHE A 51 1.79 1.89 -9.86
N TRP A 52 2.21 2.80 -8.98
CA TRP A 52 2.44 2.52 -7.59
C TRP A 52 1.18 2.71 -6.74
N SER A 53 0.81 1.66 -6.01
CA SER A 53 -0.26 1.72 -5.03
C SER A 53 0.22 2.45 -3.76
N PRO A 54 -0.70 3.03 -2.96
CA PRO A 54 -0.34 3.57 -1.65
C PRO A 54 0.40 2.55 -0.77
N HIS A 55 0.00 1.28 -0.81
CA HIS A 55 0.68 0.21 -0.08
C HIS A 55 2.14 0.05 -0.51
N SER A 56 2.41 -0.05 -1.82
CA SER A 56 3.78 -0.19 -2.32
C SER A 56 4.66 1.02 -1.98
N LEU A 57 4.10 2.24 -1.97
CA LEU A 57 4.82 3.44 -1.54
C LEU A 57 5.21 3.37 -0.06
N VAL A 58 4.29 2.91 0.78
CA VAL A 58 4.55 2.73 2.22
C VAL A 58 5.56 1.61 2.45
N GLN A 59 5.47 0.48 1.73
CA GLN A 59 6.46 -0.60 1.86
C GLN A 59 7.85 -0.14 1.39
N ASP A 60 7.95 0.66 0.32
CA ASP A 60 9.22 1.26 -0.09
C ASP A 60 9.80 2.18 1.00
N ALA A 61 8.98 3.06 1.58
CA ALA A 61 9.40 3.94 2.67
C ALA A 61 9.88 3.14 3.89
N ARG A 62 9.17 2.09 4.29
CA ARG A 62 9.56 1.20 5.40
C ARG A 62 10.91 0.51 5.14
N ARG A 63 11.15 0.03 3.92
CA ARG A 63 12.45 -0.56 3.52
C ARG A 63 13.61 0.45 3.58
N HIS A 64 13.29 1.75 3.53
CA HIS A 64 14.26 2.85 3.73
C HIS A 64 14.30 3.35 5.18
N GLY A 65 13.68 2.63 6.12
CA GLY A 65 13.71 2.95 7.55
C GLY A 65 12.76 4.08 7.97
N VAL A 66 11.78 4.44 7.13
CA VAL A 66 10.75 5.41 7.49
C VAL A 66 9.65 4.74 8.29
N VAL A 67 9.34 5.28 9.46
CA VAL A 67 8.19 4.87 10.27
C VAL A 67 6.92 5.43 9.65
N VAL A 68 5.93 4.56 9.44
CA VAL A 68 4.60 4.96 8.96
C VAL A 68 3.58 4.60 10.04
N LYS A 69 2.77 5.57 10.43
CA LYS A 69 1.77 5.42 11.50
C LYS A 69 0.36 5.37 10.93
N GLN A 70 -0.49 4.63 11.62
CA GLN A 70 -1.91 4.50 11.28
C GLN A 70 -2.63 5.84 11.37
N PRO A 71 -3.83 5.97 10.75
CA PRO A 71 -4.70 7.10 11.00
C PRO A 71 -5.06 7.17 12.48
N ASP A 72 -5.18 8.39 12.99
CA ASP A 72 -5.59 8.68 14.37
C ASP A 72 -6.52 9.89 14.35
N VAL A 73 -7.67 9.81 15.00
CA VAL A 73 -8.70 10.87 14.90
C VAL A 73 -8.27 12.18 15.55
N ASN A 74 -7.33 12.13 16.52
CA ASN A 74 -6.80 13.32 17.18
C ASN A 74 -5.49 13.82 16.57
N ALA A 75 -4.66 12.94 15.99
CA ALA A 75 -3.35 13.30 15.46
C ALA A 75 -3.34 13.50 13.94
N SER A 76 -4.07 12.67 13.16
CA SER A 76 -4.05 12.73 11.70
C SER A 76 -4.78 13.94 11.15
N ARG A 77 -4.22 14.57 10.12
CA ARG A 77 -4.98 15.49 9.26
C ARG A 77 -5.84 14.70 8.26
N ALA A 78 -6.57 15.42 7.44
CA ALA A 78 -7.34 14.79 6.36
C ALA A 78 -6.43 14.00 5.41
N THR A 79 -5.26 14.53 5.08
CA THR A 79 -4.24 13.93 4.21
C THR A 79 -3.03 13.45 5.02
N ALA A 80 -2.12 12.68 4.40
CA ALA A 80 -0.90 12.22 5.05
C ALA A 80 0.01 13.39 5.43
N THR A 81 0.65 13.29 6.60
CA THR A 81 1.51 14.34 7.15
C THR A 81 2.80 13.77 7.74
N LEU A 82 3.75 14.66 7.98
CA LEU A 82 4.99 14.33 8.69
C LEU A 82 4.82 14.61 10.18
N GLU A 83 5.42 13.76 11.00
CA GLU A 83 5.56 13.97 12.43
C GLU A 83 6.96 13.58 12.91
N ARG A 84 7.42 14.13 14.03
CA ARG A 84 8.71 13.76 14.61
C ARG A 84 8.68 12.32 15.10
N ASP A 85 9.69 11.56 14.71
CA ASP A 85 9.90 10.19 15.15
C ASP A 85 11.39 9.86 15.10
N GLU A 86 12.02 9.76 16.26
CA GLU A 86 13.47 9.54 16.36
C GLU A 86 13.92 8.16 15.87
N SER A 87 12.99 7.20 15.79
CA SER A 87 13.27 5.85 15.26
C SER A 87 13.20 5.80 13.73
N SER A 88 12.67 6.86 13.11
CA SER A 88 12.54 6.98 11.66
C SER A 88 13.78 7.58 11.03
N THR A 89 14.14 7.12 9.83
CA THR A 89 15.22 7.70 9.04
C THR A 89 14.98 9.19 8.82
N GLY A 90 15.97 10.02 9.15
CA GLY A 90 15.85 11.47 9.08
C GLY A 90 15.03 12.10 10.21
N GLY A 91 14.64 11.34 11.25
CA GLY A 91 13.90 11.84 12.41
C GLY A 91 12.45 12.22 12.13
N LEU A 92 11.90 11.84 10.97
CA LEU A 92 10.54 12.11 10.56
C LEU A 92 9.82 10.82 10.14
N GLY A 93 8.65 10.59 10.73
CA GLY A 93 7.71 9.56 10.30
C GLY A 93 6.58 10.13 9.45
N VAL A 94 5.83 9.24 8.81
CA VAL A 94 4.62 9.57 8.05
C VAL A 94 3.40 9.11 8.85
N ARG A 95 2.48 10.01 9.12
CA ARG A 95 1.15 9.65 9.63
C ARG A 95 0.15 9.61 8.48
N LEU A 96 -0.58 8.50 8.36
CA LEU A 96 -1.64 8.36 7.36
C LEU A 96 -2.79 9.33 7.66
N GLY A 97 -3.36 9.90 6.60
CA GLY A 97 -4.50 10.80 6.73
C GLY A 97 -5.82 10.06 6.97
N ILE A 98 -6.78 10.74 7.59
CA ILE A 98 -8.13 10.19 7.83
C ILE A 98 -8.84 9.85 6.52
N ALA A 99 -8.60 10.61 5.43
CA ALA A 99 -9.19 10.33 4.11
C ALA A 99 -8.70 9.00 3.48
N SER A 100 -7.63 8.38 4.01
CA SER A 100 -7.21 7.04 3.57
C SER A 100 -8.15 5.93 4.06
N VAL A 101 -8.98 6.20 5.06
CA VAL A 101 -9.90 5.22 5.62
C VAL A 101 -11.09 5.00 4.69
N ARG A 102 -11.43 3.74 4.49
CA ARG A 102 -12.53 3.31 3.63
C ARG A 102 -13.85 4.05 3.94
N GLY A 103 -14.47 4.60 2.89
CA GLY A 103 -15.74 5.31 3.01
C GLY A 103 -15.62 6.71 3.61
N ILE A 104 -14.42 7.19 3.91
CA ILE A 104 -14.19 8.56 4.37
C ILE A 104 -13.55 9.34 3.22
N GLY A 105 -14.34 10.25 2.64
CA GLY A 105 -13.84 11.20 1.64
C GLY A 105 -13.14 12.39 2.31
N GLU A 106 -12.45 13.20 1.49
CA GLU A 106 -11.72 14.37 1.99
C GLU A 106 -12.59 15.36 2.79
N ASP A 107 -13.84 15.58 2.39
CA ASP A 107 -14.74 16.52 3.08
C ASP A 107 -15.10 16.05 4.49
N LEU A 108 -15.36 14.74 4.66
CA LEU A 108 -15.60 14.18 5.99
C LEU A 108 -14.30 14.13 6.81
N ALA A 109 -13.18 13.84 6.19
CA ALA A 109 -11.88 13.84 6.86
C ALA A 109 -11.51 15.25 7.37
N ARG A 110 -11.77 16.31 6.59
CA ARG A 110 -11.59 17.71 7.03
C ARG A 110 -12.54 18.10 8.14
N ASP A 111 -13.76 17.58 8.11
CA ASP A 111 -14.75 17.80 9.17
C ASP A 111 -14.26 17.17 10.49
N ILE A 112 -13.80 15.92 10.45
CA ILE A 112 -13.18 15.25 11.60
C ILE A 112 -11.95 16.05 12.09
N GLU A 113 -11.08 16.51 11.18
CA GLU A 113 -9.90 17.29 11.54
C GLU A 113 -10.26 18.60 12.25
N SER A 114 -11.34 19.29 11.82
CA SER A 114 -11.70 20.64 12.30
C SER A 114 -12.36 20.65 13.69
N HIS A 115 -12.95 19.53 14.14
CA HIS A 115 -13.66 19.44 15.41
C HIS A 115 -12.84 18.81 16.54
N ARG A 116 -11.56 18.57 16.32
CA ARG A 116 -10.62 18.08 17.35
C ARG A 116 -10.38 19.10 18.47
N PRO A 117 -9.95 18.68 19.65
CA PRO A 117 -9.73 17.30 20.09
C PRO A 117 -11.02 16.57 20.45
N TYR A 118 -10.98 15.23 20.36
CA TYR A 118 -12.03 14.35 20.84
C TYR A 118 -11.58 13.68 22.14
N LEU A 119 -12.53 13.50 23.06
CA LEU A 119 -12.29 12.85 24.35
C LEU A 119 -12.40 11.32 24.22
N ASP A 120 -13.34 10.86 23.41
CA ASP A 120 -13.65 9.45 23.15
C ASP A 120 -14.44 9.31 21.84
N MET A 121 -14.88 8.11 21.54
CA MET A 121 -15.69 7.81 20.33
C MET A 121 -17.09 8.46 20.39
N GLU A 122 -17.67 8.63 21.58
CA GLU A 122 -18.96 9.30 21.78
C GLU A 122 -18.85 10.78 21.42
N ASP A 123 -17.83 11.46 21.94
CA ASP A 123 -17.57 12.87 21.64
C ASP A 123 -17.32 13.10 20.13
N LEU A 124 -16.64 12.17 19.46
CA LEU A 124 -16.46 12.20 18.00
C LEU A 124 -17.82 12.18 17.28
N VAL A 125 -18.70 11.22 17.59
CA VAL A 125 -20.01 11.10 16.94
C VAL A 125 -20.89 12.31 17.22
N ARG A 126 -20.83 12.88 18.41
CA ARG A 126 -21.59 14.08 18.77
C ARG A 126 -21.11 15.35 18.05
N LYS A 127 -19.79 15.48 17.85
CA LYS A 127 -19.17 16.61 17.13
C LYS A 127 -19.28 16.47 15.63
N VAL A 128 -19.33 15.24 15.10
CA VAL A 128 -19.42 14.95 13.66
C VAL A 128 -20.67 14.10 13.37
N PRO A 129 -21.90 14.67 13.50
CA PRO A 129 -23.14 13.89 13.47
C PRO A 129 -23.47 13.26 12.11
N ARG A 130 -22.74 13.61 11.05
CA ARG A 130 -22.86 13.00 9.72
C ARG A 130 -22.10 11.69 9.56
N LEU A 131 -21.32 11.28 10.57
CA LEU A 131 -20.69 9.96 10.59
C LEU A 131 -21.77 8.86 10.54
N THR A 132 -21.52 7.85 9.73
CA THR A 132 -22.35 6.64 9.66
C THR A 132 -21.70 5.51 10.45
N VAL A 133 -22.47 4.52 10.85
CA VAL A 133 -21.96 3.32 11.53
C VAL A 133 -20.85 2.66 10.72
N THR A 134 -21.02 2.50 9.40
CA THR A 134 -20.01 1.88 8.53
C THR A 134 -18.69 2.66 8.50
N GLN A 135 -18.74 3.99 8.58
CA GLN A 135 -17.54 4.82 8.64
C GLN A 135 -16.87 4.74 10.02
N LEU A 136 -17.65 4.68 11.09
CA LEU A 136 -17.12 4.47 12.44
C LEU A 136 -16.47 3.09 12.59
N GLU A 137 -17.09 2.04 12.04
CA GLU A 137 -16.52 0.70 11.94
C GLU A 137 -15.20 0.67 11.13
N ALA A 138 -15.14 1.44 10.04
CA ALA A 138 -13.93 1.56 9.23
C ALA A 138 -12.79 2.28 9.99
N LEU A 139 -13.09 3.34 10.74
CA LEU A 139 -12.13 4.00 11.63
C LEU A 139 -11.64 3.06 12.74
N SER A 140 -12.55 2.31 13.37
CA SER A 140 -12.22 1.29 14.37
C SER A 140 -11.28 0.22 13.80
N THR A 141 -11.62 -0.30 12.61
CA THR A 141 -10.81 -1.30 11.92
C THR A 141 -9.45 -0.77 11.51
N ALA A 142 -9.35 0.52 11.13
CA ALA A 142 -8.09 1.19 10.81
C ALA A 142 -7.20 1.43 12.04
N GLY A 143 -7.70 1.21 13.26
CA GLY A 143 -6.97 1.50 14.49
C GLY A 143 -6.95 2.98 14.87
N ALA A 144 -7.86 3.78 14.31
CA ALA A 144 -7.86 5.25 14.46
C ALA A 144 -8.15 5.77 15.89
N PHE A 145 -8.41 4.87 16.81
CA PHE A 145 -8.71 5.15 18.24
C PHE A 145 -7.65 4.61 19.20
N GLY A 146 -6.66 3.84 18.68
CA GLY A 146 -5.69 3.14 19.51
C GLY A 146 -4.79 4.08 20.30
N ASP A 147 -4.10 4.99 19.62
CA ASP A 147 -3.14 5.90 20.25
C ASP A 147 -3.85 6.98 21.10
N CYS A 148 -4.98 7.51 20.63
CA CYS A 148 -5.65 8.66 21.27
C CYS A 148 -6.58 8.28 22.41
N PHE A 149 -7.18 7.07 22.42
CA PHE A 149 -8.16 6.66 23.43
C PHE A 149 -7.77 5.36 24.15
N GLU A 150 -6.63 4.76 23.80
CA GLU A 150 -6.15 3.48 24.35
C GLU A 150 -7.17 2.33 24.15
N VAL A 151 -7.98 2.40 23.07
CA VAL A 151 -9.03 1.42 22.75
C VAL A 151 -8.54 0.47 21.67
N SER A 152 -8.63 -0.84 21.91
CA SER A 152 -8.30 -1.83 20.91
C SER A 152 -9.25 -1.77 19.71
N ARG A 153 -8.78 -2.22 18.53
CA ARG A 153 -9.62 -2.26 17.31
C ARG A 153 -10.91 -3.06 17.51
N ARG A 154 -10.82 -4.17 18.27
CA ARG A 154 -11.98 -5.03 18.55
C ARG A 154 -12.97 -4.36 19.49
N ASP A 155 -12.49 -3.69 20.51
CA ASP A 155 -13.34 -2.97 21.45
C ASP A 155 -14.03 -1.78 20.76
N ALA A 156 -13.27 -1.01 19.95
CA ALA A 156 -13.81 0.08 19.17
C ALA A 156 -14.87 -0.40 18.15
N LEU A 157 -14.60 -1.52 17.47
CA LEU A 157 -15.53 -2.10 16.51
C LEU A 157 -16.81 -2.63 17.19
N TRP A 158 -16.67 -3.25 18.36
CA TRP A 158 -17.80 -3.69 19.19
C TRP A 158 -18.71 -2.52 19.57
N SER A 159 -18.10 -1.44 20.03
CA SER A 159 -18.80 -0.25 20.54
C SER A 159 -19.43 0.59 19.43
N ALA A 160 -18.94 0.51 18.19
CA ALA A 160 -19.31 1.41 17.10
C ALA A 160 -20.82 1.49 16.84
N GLY A 161 -21.53 0.36 16.90
CA GLY A 161 -22.99 0.29 16.71
C GLY A 161 -23.79 0.97 17.82
N ALA A 162 -23.31 0.92 19.07
CA ALA A 162 -23.92 1.60 20.19
C ALA A 162 -23.57 3.10 20.20
N VAL A 163 -22.31 3.42 20.02
CA VAL A 163 -21.78 4.80 20.03
C VAL A 163 -22.45 5.68 18.98
N ILE A 164 -22.77 5.17 17.80
CA ILE A 164 -23.41 5.95 16.73
C ILE A 164 -24.81 6.43 17.12
N GLU A 165 -25.45 5.79 18.09
CA GLU A 165 -26.75 6.21 18.62
C GLU A 165 -26.66 7.42 19.57
N SER A 166 -25.47 7.77 20.05
CA SER A 166 -25.23 8.91 20.93
C SER A 166 -25.12 10.22 20.12
N ARG A 167 -26.24 10.63 19.53
CA ARG A 167 -26.31 11.86 18.71
C ARG A 167 -26.54 13.09 19.57
N PRO A 168 -26.28 14.32 19.05
CA PRO A 168 -26.46 15.58 19.79
C PRO A 168 -27.87 15.80 20.37
N ASP A 169 -28.90 15.21 19.76
CA ASP A 169 -30.30 15.27 20.21
C ASP A 169 -30.63 14.29 21.34
N ARG A 170 -29.69 13.45 21.76
CA ARG A 170 -29.81 12.50 22.86
C ARG A 170 -28.95 12.92 24.07
N LEU A 171 -29.32 12.47 25.26
CA LEU A 171 -28.52 12.69 26.47
C LEU A 171 -27.17 11.95 26.35
N ALA A 172 -26.07 12.62 26.67
CA ALA A 172 -24.75 12.00 26.71
C ALA A 172 -24.67 10.97 27.83
N GLY A 173 -23.90 9.89 27.61
CA GLY A 173 -23.65 8.87 28.64
C GLY A 173 -24.81 7.91 28.93
N VAL A 174 -25.92 7.97 28.17
CA VAL A 174 -27.08 7.10 28.40
C VAL A 174 -27.11 5.88 27.47
N THR A 175 -26.26 5.87 26.44
CA THR A 175 -26.22 4.76 25.46
C THR A 175 -25.62 3.52 26.12
N THR A 176 -26.40 2.43 26.14
CA THR A 176 -25.94 1.14 26.67
C THR A 176 -25.21 0.31 25.61
N GLY A 177 -24.31 -0.55 26.04
CA GLY A 177 -23.59 -1.47 25.12
C GLY A 177 -22.33 -0.86 24.51
N MET A 178 -21.83 0.26 25.04
CA MET A 178 -20.56 0.85 24.63
C MET A 178 -19.35 0.13 25.20
N ASP A 179 -19.52 -0.52 26.36
CA ASP A 179 -18.44 -1.29 26.99
C ASP A 179 -18.28 -2.64 26.30
N ALA A 180 -17.12 -2.88 25.74
CA ALA A 180 -16.78 -4.17 25.15
C ALA A 180 -16.52 -5.22 26.26
N PRO A 181 -16.94 -6.47 26.08
CA PRO A 181 -16.50 -7.56 26.96
C PRO A 181 -14.98 -7.76 26.76
N ALA A 182 -14.36 -8.54 27.65
CA ALA A 182 -12.94 -8.88 27.48
C ALA A 182 -12.75 -9.71 26.19
N LEU A 183 -12.41 -9.01 25.10
CA LEU A 183 -12.12 -9.61 23.79
C LEU A 183 -10.65 -10.03 23.70
N PRO A 184 -10.31 -11.17 23.09
CA PRO A 184 -8.93 -11.53 22.85
C PRO A 184 -8.25 -10.51 21.93
N GLY A 185 -6.95 -10.28 22.11
CA GLY A 185 -6.14 -9.42 21.24
C GLY A 185 -6.16 -9.91 19.79
N MET A 186 -5.79 -9.04 18.86
CA MET A 186 -5.61 -9.42 17.44
C MET A 186 -4.22 -10.01 17.23
N GLU A 187 -4.16 -11.07 16.44
CA GLU A 187 -2.91 -11.61 15.94
C GLU A 187 -2.32 -10.66 14.86
N PRO A 188 -0.99 -10.61 14.66
CA PRO A 188 -0.38 -9.73 13.65
C PRO A 188 -0.96 -9.89 12.25
N ILE A 189 -1.35 -11.09 11.86
CA ILE A 189 -2.00 -11.33 10.55
C ILE A 189 -3.41 -10.73 10.49
N GLU A 190 -4.15 -10.73 11.60
CA GLU A 190 -5.48 -10.13 11.67
C GLU A 190 -5.39 -8.60 11.59
N GLU A 191 -4.39 -7.99 12.25
CA GLU A 191 -4.13 -6.55 12.14
C GLU A 191 -3.77 -6.15 10.72
N LEU A 192 -2.90 -6.91 10.06
CA LEU A 192 -2.54 -6.69 8.66
C LEU A 192 -3.75 -6.78 7.74
N ILE A 193 -4.63 -7.76 7.94
CA ILE A 193 -5.88 -7.90 7.17
C ILE A 193 -6.79 -6.68 7.42
N ALA A 194 -6.90 -6.24 8.68
CA ALA A 194 -7.69 -5.08 9.06
C ALA A 194 -7.15 -3.80 8.41
N ASP A 195 -5.84 -3.59 8.43
CA ASP A 195 -5.17 -2.47 7.76
C ASP A 195 -5.48 -2.43 6.27
N LEU A 196 -5.25 -3.54 5.57
CA LEU A 196 -5.49 -3.64 4.13
C LEU A 196 -6.98 -3.47 3.77
N TRP A 197 -7.88 -3.94 4.63
CA TRP A 197 -9.31 -3.73 4.43
C TRP A 197 -9.71 -2.27 4.64
N ALA A 198 -9.21 -1.64 5.71
CA ALA A 198 -9.63 -0.31 6.13
C ALA A 198 -9.01 0.82 5.29
N THR A 199 -7.75 0.71 4.92
CA THR A 199 -7.00 1.77 4.23
C THR A 199 -6.39 1.34 2.89
N GLY A 200 -6.32 0.04 2.65
CA GLY A 200 -5.52 -0.53 1.54
C GLY A 200 -4.01 -0.46 1.78
N ILE A 201 -3.58 -0.07 3.00
CA ILE A 201 -2.17 0.12 3.39
C ILE A 201 -1.95 -0.63 4.70
N SER A 202 -0.86 -1.38 4.83
CA SER A 202 -0.41 -1.87 6.13
C SER A 202 0.87 -1.15 6.54
N PRO A 203 0.83 -0.30 7.58
CA PRO A 203 1.99 0.41 8.09
C PRO A 203 2.99 -0.50 8.81
N SER A 204 2.53 -1.60 9.40
CA SER A 204 3.32 -2.44 10.30
C SER A 204 3.89 -3.70 9.67
N GLY A 205 3.35 -4.19 8.54
CA GLY A 205 3.75 -5.46 7.96
C GLY A 205 3.56 -5.57 6.45
N HIS A 206 4.07 -6.66 5.89
CA HIS A 206 3.81 -7.05 4.50
C HIS A 206 3.18 -8.46 4.48
N PRO A 207 2.21 -8.74 3.58
CA PRO A 207 1.55 -10.05 3.53
C PRO A 207 2.50 -11.25 3.39
N THR A 208 3.61 -11.11 2.67
CA THR A 208 4.60 -12.19 2.50
C THR A 208 5.50 -12.38 3.72
N GLU A 209 5.65 -11.36 4.57
CA GLU A 209 6.40 -11.45 5.81
C GLU A 209 5.84 -12.53 6.73
N MET A 210 4.51 -12.60 6.84
CA MET A 210 3.81 -13.62 7.64
C MET A 210 3.96 -15.03 7.08
N LEU A 211 4.32 -15.15 5.81
CA LEU A 211 4.55 -16.43 5.12
C LEU A 211 6.03 -16.77 4.93
N ARG A 212 6.95 -15.94 5.44
CA ARG A 212 8.39 -16.08 5.11
C ARG A 212 8.96 -17.45 5.45
N GLU A 213 8.61 -18.03 6.58
CA GLU A 213 9.08 -19.37 6.96
C GLU A 213 8.59 -20.45 5.99
N GLU A 214 7.32 -20.37 5.58
CA GLU A 214 6.76 -21.31 4.60
C GLU A 214 7.40 -21.12 3.23
N LEU A 215 7.53 -19.88 2.78
CA LEU A 215 8.19 -19.54 1.51
C LEU A 215 9.65 -20.03 1.50
N THR A 216 10.37 -19.90 2.60
CA THR A 216 11.74 -20.41 2.74
C THR A 216 11.78 -21.94 2.63
N ARG A 217 10.85 -22.66 3.27
CA ARG A 217 10.74 -24.13 3.14
C ARG A 217 10.41 -24.56 1.71
N MET A 218 9.71 -23.73 0.95
CA MET A 218 9.43 -23.94 -0.48
C MET A 218 10.62 -23.60 -1.40
N GLY A 219 11.74 -23.12 -0.85
CA GLY A 219 12.91 -22.68 -1.61
C GLY A 219 12.71 -21.33 -2.31
N VAL A 220 11.79 -20.50 -1.83
CA VAL A 220 11.55 -19.17 -2.39
C VAL A 220 12.64 -18.20 -1.96
N THR A 221 13.27 -17.57 -2.92
CA THR A 221 14.30 -16.55 -2.73
C THR A 221 13.67 -15.18 -2.52
N PRO A 222 14.03 -14.44 -1.45
CA PRO A 222 13.62 -13.06 -1.25
C PRO A 222 14.15 -12.10 -2.32
N ALA A 223 13.43 -11.03 -2.62
CA ALA A 223 13.78 -10.05 -3.64
C ALA A 223 15.20 -9.46 -3.45
N ASN A 224 15.56 -9.11 -2.21
CA ASN A 224 16.87 -8.51 -1.88
C ASN A 224 18.07 -9.45 -2.03
N GLN A 225 17.84 -10.74 -2.25
CA GLN A 225 18.91 -11.73 -2.47
C GLN A 225 19.13 -12.06 -3.95
N LEU A 226 18.20 -11.71 -4.83
CA LEU A 226 18.24 -12.09 -6.24
C LEU A 226 19.51 -11.62 -6.97
N SER A 227 20.01 -10.44 -6.65
CA SER A 227 21.24 -9.91 -7.27
C SER A 227 22.53 -10.62 -6.85
N ARG A 228 22.46 -11.49 -5.81
CA ARG A 228 23.62 -12.16 -5.21
C ARG A 228 23.67 -13.66 -5.51
N ILE A 229 22.66 -14.18 -6.21
CA ILE A 229 22.55 -15.62 -6.50
C ILE A 229 23.37 -15.93 -7.75
N GLU A 230 24.19 -16.97 -7.67
CA GLU A 230 24.96 -17.50 -8.80
C GLU A 230 24.14 -18.46 -9.68
N SER A 231 23.04 -19.00 -9.16
CA SER A 231 22.16 -19.92 -9.90
C SER A 231 21.34 -19.19 -10.95
N ASP A 232 21.24 -19.75 -12.13
CA ASP A 232 20.37 -19.27 -13.20
C ASP A 232 18.89 -19.61 -12.97
N LYS A 233 18.57 -20.51 -12.02
CA LYS A 233 17.20 -20.93 -11.70
C LYS A 233 16.81 -20.47 -10.31
N VAL A 234 15.66 -19.81 -10.25
CA VAL A 234 15.13 -19.26 -8.99
C VAL A 234 13.65 -19.57 -8.84
N VAL A 235 13.21 -19.62 -7.59
CA VAL A 235 11.79 -19.56 -7.22
C VAL A 235 11.58 -18.27 -6.45
N VAL A 236 10.65 -17.46 -6.89
CA VAL A 236 10.28 -16.20 -6.22
C VAL A 236 8.79 -16.18 -5.92
N ALA A 237 8.37 -15.41 -4.94
CA ALA A 237 6.97 -15.25 -4.62
C ALA A 237 6.70 -13.83 -4.11
N GLY A 238 5.50 -13.34 -4.35
CA GLY A 238 5.10 -12.01 -3.88
C GLY A 238 3.67 -11.66 -4.26
N THR A 239 3.19 -10.56 -3.70
CA THR A 239 1.94 -9.93 -4.11
C THR A 239 2.13 -9.28 -5.47
N VAL A 240 1.12 -9.35 -6.32
CA VAL A 240 1.19 -8.72 -7.64
C VAL A 240 0.83 -7.24 -7.50
N THR A 241 1.80 -6.36 -7.72
CA THR A 241 1.59 -4.92 -7.69
C THR A 241 0.93 -4.42 -8.97
N HIS A 242 1.48 -4.81 -10.11
CA HIS A 242 0.91 -4.47 -11.42
C HIS A 242 1.31 -5.45 -12.52
N ARG A 243 0.53 -5.43 -13.59
CA ARG A 243 0.77 -6.18 -14.82
C ARG A 243 0.74 -5.22 -16.00
N GLN A 244 1.73 -5.33 -16.88
CA GLN A 244 1.83 -4.53 -18.10
C GLN A 244 1.97 -5.43 -19.31
N ARG A 245 1.21 -5.15 -20.35
CA ARG A 245 1.34 -5.83 -21.64
C ARG A 245 1.42 -4.78 -22.76
N PRO A 246 2.60 -4.16 -22.95
CA PRO A 246 2.77 -3.17 -24.01
C PRO A 246 2.54 -3.77 -25.39
N MET A 247 1.86 -3.05 -26.28
CA MET A 247 1.63 -3.51 -27.66
C MET A 247 2.95 -3.71 -28.43
N THR A 248 3.98 -2.95 -28.08
CA THR A 248 5.32 -3.03 -28.66
C THR A 248 6.13 -4.24 -28.21
N ALA A 249 5.73 -4.94 -27.15
CA ALA A 249 6.48 -6.06 -26.55
C ALA A 249 6.14 -7.43 -27.15
N GLN A 250 5.55 -7.49 -28.34
CA GLN A 250 5.29 -8.73 -29.10
C GLN A 250 4.59 -9.83 -28.26
N GLY A 251 3.66 -9.41 -27.39
CA GLY A 251 2.89 -10.33 -26.54
C GLY A 251 3.54 -10.74 -25.23
N VAL A 252 4.74 -10.24 -24.91
CA VAL A 252 5.36 -10.37 -23.59
C VAL A 252 4.54 -9.59 -22.56
N THR A 253 4.38 -10.17 -21.38
CA THR A 253 3.73 -9.53 -20.24
C THR A 253 4.74 -9.37 -19.11
N PHE A 254 4.83 -8.17 -18.58
CA PHE A 254 5.62 -7.86 -17.39
C PHE A 254 4.72 -7.93 -16.18
N ILE A 255 5.11 -8.71 -15.17
CA ILE A 255 4.40 -8.85 -13.90
C ILE A 255 5.36 -8.41 -12.82
N ASN A 256 5.00 -7.38 -12.06
CA ASN A 256 5.79 -6.98 -10.91
C ASN A 256 5.18 -7.58 -9.66
N LEU A 257 6.04 -8.30 -8.93
CA LEU A 257 5.73 -8.82 -7.61
C LEU A 257 6.42 -7.97 -6.56
N GLU A 258 5.87 -7.98 -5.37
CA GLU A 258 6.45 -7.36 -4.19
C GLU A 258 6.44 -8.36 -3.05
N ASP A 259 7.58 -8.56 -2.42
CA ASP A 259 7.70 -9.22 -1.12
C ASP A 259 8.11 -8.19 -0.05
N GLU A 260 8.26 -8.61 1.18
CA GLU A 260 8.64 -7.72 2.29
C GLU A 260 10.04 -7.10 2.09
N THR A 261 10.87 -7.68 1.23
CA THR A 261 12.25 -7.24 1.01
C THR A 261 12.44 -6.37 -0.22
N GLY A 262 11.48 -6.40 -1.18
CA GLY A 262 11.60 -5.59 -2.39
C GLY A 262 10.67 -5.99 -3.52
N LEU A 263 10.97 -5.41 -4.69
CA LEU A 263 10.25 -5.64 -5.93
C LEU A 263 10.96 -6.68 -6.80
N ILE A 264 10.18 -7.47 -7.50
CA ILE A 264 10.66 -8.54 -8.38
C ILE A 264 10.05 -8.33 -9.77
N ASN A 265 10.90 -8.12 -10.77
CA ASN A 265 10.47 -8.02 -12.16
C ASN A 265 10.35 -9.41 -12.78
N VAL A 266 9.15 -9.80 -13.18
CA VAL A 266 8.88 -11.07 -13.84
C VAL A 266 8.55 -10.82 -15.31
N VAL A 267 9.34 -11.42 -16.21
CA VAL A 267 9.13 -11.38 -17.65
C VAL A 267 8.40 -12.66 -18.06
N CYS A 268 7.16 -12.52 -18.49
CA CYS A 268 6.32 -13.62 -18.90
C CYS A 268 6.19 -13.64 -20.43
N SER A 269 6.83 -14.62 -21.09
CA SER A 269 6.72 -14.80 -22.54
C SER A 269 5.27 -15.06 -22.96
N GLN A 270 4.95 -14.82 -24.23
CA GLN A 270 3.61 -15.09 -24.77
C GLN A 270 3.17 -16.55 -24.53
N GLY A 271 4.06 -17.52 -24.72
CA GLY A 271 3.77 -18.94 -24.50
C GLY A 271 3.49 -19.25 -23.02
N CYS A 272 4.30 -18.70 -22.10
CA CYS A 272 4.09 -18.82 -20.67
C CYS A 272 2.76 -18.15 -20.25
N TRP A 273 2.48 -16.95 -20.74
CA TRP A 273 1.22 -16.25 -20.49
C TRP A 273 -0.01 -17.06 -20.93
N VAL A 274 0.02 -17.64 -22.12
CA VAL A 274 -1.10 -18.45 -22.64
C VAL A 274 -1.32 -19.68 -21.78
N ARG A 275 -0.23 -20.40 -21.45
CA ARG A 275 -0.26 -21.62 -20.61
C ARG A 275 -0.83 -21.37 -19.23
N TYR A 276 -0.44 -20.28 -18.57
CA TYR A 276 -0.81 -19.96 -17.18
C TYR A 276 -1.83 -18.81 -17.07
N ARG A 277 -2.55 -18.49 -18.16
CA ARG A 277 -3.40 -17.29 -18.27
C ARG A 277 -4.35 -17.09 -17.10
N LYS A 278 -5.01 -18.16 -16.64
CA LYS A 278 -5.96 -18.08 -15.52
C LYS A 278 -5.26 -17.61 -14.23
N VAL A 279 -4.14 -18.22 -13.90
CA VAL A 279 -3.33 -17.90 -12.73
C VAL A 279 -2.68 -16.51 -12.89
N ALA A 280 -1.98 -16.29 -14.01
CA ALA A 280 -1.27 -15.05 -14.26
C ALA A 280 -2.17 -13.80 -14.23
N ARG A 281 -3.44 -13.92 -14.65
CA ARG A 281 -4.39 -12.80 -14.71
C ARG A 281 -5.16 -12.62 -13.40
N GLY A 282 -5.56 -13.73 -12.75
CA GLY A 282 -6.54 -13.71 -11.66
C GLY A 282 -5.95 -13.71 -10.26
N SER A 283 -4.67 -14.09 -10.09
CA SER A 283 -4.10 -14.22 -8.75
C SER A 283 -3.59 -12.89 -8.21
N ALA A 284 -3.90 -12.59 -6.96
CA ALA A 284 -3.38 -11.43 -6.23
C ALA A 284 -1.93 -11.61 -5.79
N ALA A 285 -1.48 -12.87 -5.63
CA ALA A 285 -0.11 -13.23 -5.32
C ALA A 285 0.30 -14.46 -6.12
N LEU A 286 1.57 -14.55 -6.47
CA LEU A 286 2.12 -15.59 -7.32
C LEU A 286 3.38 -16.20 -6.70
N VAL A 287 3.58 -17.50 -6.97
CA VAL A 287 4.87 -18.17 -6.94
C VAL A 287 5.32 -18.35 -8.39
N VAL A 288 6.53 -17.92 -8.68
CA VAL A 288 7.11 -17.96 -10.01
C VAL A 288 8.42 -18.76 -9.95
N ARG A 289 8.51 -19.81 -10.75
CA ARG A 289 9.79 -20.48 -11.03
C ARG A 289 10.26 -20.04 -12.41
N GLY A 290 11.52 -19.66 -12.51
CA GLY A 290 12.06 -19.16 -13.75
C GLY A 290 13.57 -19.06 -13.74
N ARG A 291 14.09 -18.47 -14.81
CA ARG A 291 15.50 -18.18 -14.98
C ARG A 291 15.79 -16.74 -14.58
N LEU A 292 16.86 -16.58 -13.80
CA LEU A 292 17.36 -15.29 -13.38
C LEU A 292 18.19 -14.68 -14.52
N GLU A 293 17.89 -13.45 -14.90
CA GLU A 293 18.67 -12.65 -15.83
C GLU A 293 19.10 -11.36 -15.14
N VAL A 294 20.42 -11.15 -15.09
CA VAL A 294 21.00 -9.93 -14.55
C VAL A 294 21.72 -9.22 -15.68
N ALA A 295 21.25 -8.03 -16.04
CA ALA A 295 21.83 -7.21 -17.09
C ALA A 295 21.90 -5.75 -16.62
N GLU A 296 23.06 -5.13 -16.71
CA GLU A 296 23.28 -3.71 -16.37
C GLU A 296 22.75 -3.32 -14.97
N GLY A 297 22.85 -4.22 -14.00
CA GLY A 297 22.35 -4.03 -12.63
C GLY A 297 20.84 -4.23 -12.45
N VAL A 298 20.11 -4.55 -13.52
CA VAL A 298 18.69 -4.89 -13.46
C VAL A 298 18.53 -6.39 -13.34
N VAL A 299 17.70 -6.82 -12.37
CA VAL A 299 17.39 -8.23 -12.12
C VAL A 299 16.00 -8.54 -12.63
N ASN A 300 15.90 -9.52 -13.53
CA ASN A 300 14.64 -10.02 -14.07
C ASN A 300 14.53 -11.52 -13.84
N VAL A 301 13.30 -11.99 -13.63
CA VAL A 301 12.97 -13.42 -13.58
C VAL A 301 12.16 -13.77 -14.82
N VAL A 302 12.76 -14.51 -15.76
CA VAL A 302 12.05 -15.01 -16.94
C VAL A 302 11.23 -16.23 -16.52
N ALA A 303 9.90 -16.05 -16.49
CA ALA A 303 8.98 -17.04 -15.97
C ALA A 303 8.89 -18.30 -16.84
N GLU A 304 9.05 -19.46 -16.23
CA GLU A 304 8.82 -20.79 -16.81
C GLU A 304 7.55 -21.43 -16.25
N HIS A 305 7.25 -21.19 -14.98
CA HIS A 305 6.07 -21.72 -14.30
C HIS A 305 5.48 -20.67 -13.37
N LEU A 306 4.14 -20.56 -13.39
CA LEU A 306 3.37 -19.68 -12.52
C LEU A 306 2.36 -20.50 -11.70
N ALA A 307 2.30 -20.27 -10.41
CA ALA A 307 1.30 -20.80 -9.51
C ALA A 307 0.69 -19.68 -8.65
N ALA A 308 -0.55 -19.83 -8.25
CA ALA A 308 -1.14 -18.92 -7.28
C ALA A 308 -0.50 -19.16 -5.90
N LEU A 309 -0.13 -18.08 -5.21
CA LEU A 309 0.20 -18.12 -3.80
C LEU A 309 -1.09 -17.89 -3.00
N PRO A 310 -1.58 -18.88 -2.24
CA PRO A 310 -2.75 -18.68 -1.38
C PRO A 310 -2.40 -17.69 -0.28
N MET A 311 -3.18 -16.62 -0.15
CA MET A 311 -2.98 -15.60 0.87
C MET A 311 -4.28 -15.27 1.57
N ARG A 312 -4.23 -15.08 2.90
CA ARG A 312 -5.36 -14.60 3.70
C ARG A 312 -5.58 -13.10 3.50
N ALA A 313 -4.51 -12.36 3.21
CA ALA A 313 -4.54 -10.92 2.91
C ALA A 313 -4.04 -10.68 1.48
N ALA A 314 -4.75 -9.90 0.70
CA ALA A 314 -4.39 -9.62 -0.68
C ALA A 314 -4.44 -8.11 -0.96
N VAL A 315 -3.39 -7.61 -1.62
CA VAL A 315 -3.34 -6.25 -2.18
C VAL A 315 -3.98 -6.27 -3.57
N VAL A 316 -4.69 -5.20 -3.92
CA VAL A 316 -5.32 -5.09 -5.24
C VAL A 316 -4.27 -4.75 -6.29
N ALA A 317 -4.07 -5.64 -7.26
CA ALA A 317 -3.14 -5.43 -8.35
C ALA A 317 -3.68 -4.43 -9.40
N ARG A 318 -2.81 -3.57 -9.93
CA ARG A 318 -3.12 -2.68 -11.05
C ARG A 318 -2.79 -3.38 -12.38
N ASN A 319 -3.67 -3.26 -13.37
CA ASN A 319 -3.49 -3.89 -14.68
C ASN A 319 -3.48 -2.82 -15.78
N PHE A 320 -2.40 -2.76 -16.55
CA PHE A 320 -2.21 -1.83 -17.66
C PHE A 320 -2.09 -2.61 -18.97
N ARG A 321 -2.75 -2.10 -20.00
CA ARG A 321 -2.74 -2.67 -21.37
C ARG A 321 -1.94 -1.79 -22.30
#